data_89c18f69742424d95a6f89f0a7117689
#
_entry.id   89c18f69742424d95a6f89f0a7117689
#
_cell.length_a   1.000
_cell.length_b   1.000
_cell.length_c   1.000
_cell.angle_alpha   90.00
_cell.angle_beta   90.00
_cell.angle_gamma   90.00
#
_symmetry.space_group_name_H-M   'P 1'
#
loop_
_entity.id
_entity.type
_entity.pdbx_description
1 polymer ?
#
loop_
_entity_poly.entity_id
_entity_poly.type
_entity_poly.pdbx_seq_one_letter_code
_entity_poly.pdbx_strand_id
1 'polypeptide(L)'
;MNIKDDLKKLFAAVVSAIMCLSAGGCYLLPDEEEVLDAPTVKASDVTYSTVTAKKKDLEKKIVATGTVTAENQYTLSYEKQSGTVSKFYVKAGDKVKKGDVICDLDTYDLDYQIEEKQLYLEKAKLKVDIIYEGGGTQAEIDSAYVDVQLLEKELEKLQAQKEDSSLKSPIDGVVSSLSDVRAGDNVNPGQTIATVIDTSALYIAIQPDDLTQYDIDTEVQIRIGEDYYDGVVFMTPKKLADYQEEQKEDHNNVDDTGIDYQADTIYVRFKDTAPAETVGQLADTILVLDSVKDAIVISNNLIKKVDGTKVVYVLKNGEKTAVEVETGLSTGSQTEIKSGLKEGDEIVIR
;
A
#
# COMPACT_ATOMS: atom_id res chain seq x y z
N MET A 1 -35.92 -2.69 130.36
CA MET A 1 -35.98 -3.06 128.94
C MET A 1 -34.87 -2.23 128.27
N ASN A 2 -33.79 -2.91 127.91
CA ASN A 2 -32.52 -2.30 127.54
C ASN A 2 -32.48 -1.95 126.01
N ILE A 3 -32.72 -0.72 125.73
CA ILE A 3 -32.77 -0.15 124.34
C ILE A 3 -31.37 -0.23 123.68
N LYS A 4 -30.32 -0.38 124.48
CA LYS A 4 -28.94 -0.51 123.90
C LYS A 4 -28.58 -1.86 123.32
N ASP A 5 -29.23 -2.93 123.70
CA ASP A 5 -28.97 -4.29 123.16
C ASP A 5 -29.74 -4.55 121.86
N ASP A 6 -30.91 -3.93 121.72
CA ASP A 6 -31.66 -4.04 120.46
C ASP A 6 -31.06 -3.21 119.33
N LEU A 7 -30.40 -2.08 119.72
CA LEU A 7 -29.71 -1.28 118.76
C LEU A 7 -28.43 -1.97 118.22
N LYS A 8 -27.73 -2.73 119.11
CA LYS A 8 -26.57 -3.54 118.69
C LYS A 8 -26.93 -4.72 117.80
N LYS A 9 -28.07 -5.37 118.06
CA LYS A 9 -28.57 -6.44 117.23
C LYS A 9 -29.05 -5.92 115.86
N LEU A 10 -29.63 -4.72 115.84
CA LEU A 10 -30.04 -4.11 114.57
C LEU A 10 -28.80 -3.71 113.75
N PHE A 11 -27.76 -3.19 114.42
CA PHE A 11 -26.51 -2.82 113.75
C PHE A 11 -25.75 -4.04 113.22
N ALA A 12 -25.76 -5.12 114.03
CA ALA A 12 -25.16 -6.38 113.57
C ALA A 12 -25.89 -7.03 112.35
N ALA A 13 -27.26 -6.91 112.33
CA ALA A 13 -28.04 -7.38 111.23
C ALA A 13 -27.85 -6.56 109.94
N VAL A 14 -27.72 -5.22 110.12
CA VAL A 14 -27.46 -4.34 108.96
C VAL A 14 -26.04 -4.52 108.43
N VAL A 15 -25.04 -4.75 109.27
CA VAL A 15 -23.65 -5.02 108.79
C VAL A 15 -23.56 -6.39 108.16
N SER A 16 -24.31 -7.40 108.65
CA SER A 16 -24.37 -8.73 108.04
C SER A 16 -25.06 -8.70 106.64
N ALA A 17 -26.11 -7.85 106.53
CA ALA A 17 -26.83 -7.72 105.29
C ALA A 17 -25.99 -6.95 104.22
N ILE A 18 -25.17 -6.02 104.62
CA ILE A 18 -24.25 -5.28 103.74
C ILE A 18 -23.11 -6.20 103.32
N MET A 19 -22.67 -7.14 104.18
CA MET A 19 -21.58 -8.08 103.85
C MET A 19 -22.06 -9.20 102.89
N CYS A 20 -23.30 -9.55 102.88
CA CYS A 20 -23.90 -10.50 101.95
C CYS A 20 -24.17 -9.89 100.57
N LEU A 21 -24.37 -8.58 100.47
CA LEU A 21 -24.54 -7.86 99.18
C LEU A 21 -23.22 -7.65 98.47
N SER A 22 -22.05 -7.69 99.15
CA SER A 22 -20.75 -7.55 98.57
C SER A 22 -20.19 -8.86 97.97
N ALA A 23 -20.76 -10.00 98.28
CA ALA A 23 -20.35 -11.31 97.74
C ALA A 23 -21.07 -11.72 96.46
N GLY A 24 -22.10 -10.93 96.01
CA GLY A 24 -22.86 -11.18 94.76
C GLY A 24 -22.36 -10.36 93.55
N GLY A 25 -21.28 -9.60 93.72
CA GLY A 25 -20.79 -8.68 92.65
C GLY A 25 -20.08 -9.30 91.53
N CYS A 26 -19.81 -10.61 91.56
CA CYS A 26 -19.10 -11.28 90.47
C CYS A 26 -19.95 -11.84 89.32
N TYR A 27 -21.28 -11.65 89.34
CA TYR A 27 -22.18 -12.21 88.34
C TYR A 27 -22.68 -11.16 87.31
N LEU A 28 -22.14 -9.92 87.40
CA LEU A 28 -22.53 -8.82 86.50
C LEU A 28 -21.33 -8.25 85.71
N LEU A 29 -20.21 -9.01 85.63
CA LEU A 29 -19.20 -8.74 84.61
C LEU A 29 -19.59 -9.48 83.37
N PRO A 30 -19.70 -8.85 82.22
CA PRO A 30 -19.89 -9.54 80.98
C PRO A 30 -18.69 -10.51 80.82
N ASP A 31 -18.93 -11.75 80.35
CA ASP A 31 -17.90 -12.70 79.96
C ASP A 31 -16.92 -11.93 79.07
N GLU A 32 -15.63 -12.07 79.35
CA GLU A 32 -14.60 -11.59 78.43
C GLU A 32 -14.94 -12.18 77.06
N GLU A 33 -15.26 -11.30 76.10
CA GLU A 33 -15.31 -11.75 74.70
C GLU A 33 -14.05 -12.53 74.44
N GLU A 34 -14.19 -13.82 74.05
CA GLU A 34 -13.10 -14.59 73.49
C GLU A 34 -12.40 -13.69 72.51
N VAL A 35 -11.14 -13.37 72.72
CA VAL A 35 -10.30 -12.66 71.77
C VAL A 35 -10.29 -13.56 70.54
N LEU A 36 -11.15 -13.23 69.60
CA LEU A 36 -11.09 -13.85 68.28
C LEU A 36 -9.65 -13.74 67.81
N ASP A 37 -8.99 -14.87 67.58
CA ASP A 37 -7.70 -14.88 66.93
C ASP A 37 -7.72 -13.92 65.78
N ALA A 38 -6.72 -13.04 65.69
CA ALA A 38 -6.61 -12.08 64.60
C ALA A 38 -6.83 -12.88 63.27
N PRO A 39 -7.75 -12.39 62.41
CA PRO A 39 -8.00 -13.14 61.19
C PRO A 39 -6.65 -13.39 60.50
N THR A 40 -6.25 -14.66 60.42
CA THR A 40 -5.12 -15.06 59.61
C THR A 40 -5.49 -14.67 58.19
N VAL A 41 -5.04 -13.51 57.72
CA VAL A 41 -5.11 -13.10 56.35
C VAL A 41 -4.29 -14.18 55.63
N LYS A 42 -4.97 -15.20 55.02
CA LYS A 42 -4.31 -16.05 54.07
C LYS A 42 -3.75 -15.11 53.00
N ALA A 43 -2.44 -15.10 52.86
CA ALA A 43 -1.79 -14.38 51.79
C ALA A 43 -2.58 -14.74 50.51
N SER A 44 -3.23 -13.76 49.91
CA SER A 44 -3.88 -13.97 48.63
C SER A 44 -2.83 -14.50 47.69
N ASP A 45 -3.04 -15.70 47.12
CA ASP A 45 -2.16 -16.24 46.09
C ASP A 45 -2.17 -15.20 44.94
N VAL A 46 -1.10 -14.44 44.83
CA VAL A 46 -0.93 -13.45 43.78
C VAL A 46 -0.77 -14.23 42.48
N THR A 47 -1.83 -14.28 41.70
CA THR A 47 -1.78 -14.90 40.36
C THR A 47 -1.17 -13.89 39.39
N TYR A 48 0.00 -14.19 38.87
CA TYR A 48 0.65 -13.38 37.85
C TYR A 48 0.21 -13.82 36.44
N SER A 49 -0.11 -12.85 35.62
CA SER A 49 -0.27 -13.09 34.17
C SER A 49 1.10 -13.04 33.55
N THR A 50 1.48 -14.09 32.81
CA THR A 50 2.82 -14.22 32.21
C THR A 50 2.76 -14.40 30.70
N VAL A 51 3.86 -14.07 30.03
CA VAL A 51 4.14 -14.42 28.62
C VAL A 51 5.49 -15.11 28.56
N THR A 52 5.57 -16.17 27.78
CA THR A 52 6.81 -16.93 27.62
C THR A 52 7.76 -16.23 26.66
N ALA A 53 9.03 -16.07 27.06
CA ALA A 53 10.09 -15.59 26.19
C ALA A 53 10.32 -16.58 25.04
N LYS A 54 10.20 -16.11 23.79
CA LYS A 54 10.41 -16.92 22.59
C LYS A 54 11.44 -16.27 21.69
N LYS A 55 12.19 -17.10 21.01
CA LYS A 55 13.03 -16.65 19.92
C LYS A 55 12.21 -16.39 18.67
N LYS A 56 12.52 -15.31 17.99
CA LYS A 56 11.96 -14.95 16.69
C LYS A 56 12.84 -13.93 15.97
N ASP A 57 12.61 -13.79 14.71
CA ASP A 57 13.23 -12.73 13.92
C ASP A 57 12.60 -11.38 14.27
N LEU A 58 13.43 -10.34 14.34
CA LEU A 58 13.00 -8.97 14.54
C LEU A 58 13.60 -8.10 13.46
N GLU A 59 12.75 -7.36 12.78
CA GLU A 59 13.12 -6.41 11.73
C GLU A 59 12.70 -5.01 12.12
N LYS A 60 13.61 -4.06 11.99
CA LYS A 60 13.30 -2.64 12.01
C LYS A 60 13.08 -2.18 10.58
N LYS A 61 11.85 -1.85 10.25
CA LYS A 61 11.45 -1.51 8.88
C LYS A 61 10.62 -0.25 8.82
N ILE A 62 10.71 0.42 7.68
CA ILE A 62 9.82 1.50 7.27
C ILE A 62 8.88 0.91 6.22
N VAL A 63 7.60 1.21 6.34
CA VAL A 63 6.59 0.82 5.35
C VAL A 63 5.94 2.09 4.84
N ALA A 64 5.94 2.28 3.53
CA ALA A 64 5.24 3.38 2.87
C ALA A 64 4.38 2.81 1.75
N THR A 65 3.16 3.32 1.61
CA THR A 65 2.19 2.85 0.62
C THR A 65 2.12 3.84 -0.54
N GLY A 66 2.10 3.31 -1.76
CA GLY A 66 1.89 4.07 -2.98
C GLY A 66 1.00 3.30 -3.95
N THR A 67 0.76 3.86 -5.12
CA THR A 67 0.03 3.21 -6.20
C THR A 67 1.00 2.77 -7.29
N VAL A 68 0.83 1.55 -7.80
CA VAL A 68 1.60 1.06 -8.95
C VAL A 68 1.19 1.83 -10.19
N THR A 69 2.13 2.46 -10.86
CA THR A 69 1.92 3.29 -12.04
C THR A 69 2.85 2.85 -13.17
N ALA A 70 2.39 2.92 -14.41
CA ALA A 70 3.24 2.69 -15.56
C ALA A 70 3.98 3.99 -15.91
N GLU A 71 5.27 3.87 -16.24
CA GLU A 71 6.09 5.00 -16.71
C GLU A 71 5.54 5.56 -18.03
N ASN A 72 5.20 4.66 -18.96
CA ASN A 72 4.62 5.01 -20.25
C ASN A 72 3.17 4.57 -20.34
N GLN A 73 2.29 5.55 -20.55
CA GLN A 73 0.86 5.34 -20.75
C GLN A 73 0.41 6.09 -21.98
N TYR A 74 -0.26 5.39 -22.88
CA TYR A 74 -0.75 5.94 -24.15
C TYR A 74 -2.26 5.91 -24.17
N THR A 75 -2.84 7.12 -24.22
CA THR A 75 -4.28 7.30 -24.42
C THR A 75 -4.57 7.30 -25.91
N LEU A 76 -5.40 6.36 -26.35
CA LEU A 76 -5.75 6.18 -27.75
C LEU A 76 -7.07 6.83 -28.06
N SER A 77 -7.08 7.65 -29.11
CA SER A 77 -8.26 8.35 -29.61
C SER A 77 -8.18 8.51 -31.14
N TYR A 78 -9.31 8.69 -31.78
CA TYR A 78 -9.34 9.14 -33.18
C TYR A 78 -9.13 10.65 -33.21
N GLU A 79 -7.96 11.11 -33.65
CA GLU A 79 -7.61 12.53 -33.57
C GLU A 79 -8.33 13.41 -34.61
N LYS A 80 -8.55 12.88 -35.82
CA LYS A 80 -8.95 13.66 -36.98
C LYS A 80 -10.35 13.36 -37.48
N GLN A 81 -10.95 12.25 -37.08
CA GLN A 81 -12.24 11.83 -37.63
C GLN A 81 -13.22 11.38 -36.55
N SER A 82 -14.48 11.58 -36.86
CA SER A 82 -15.61 11.00 -36.15
C SER A 82 -16.15 9.81 -36.94
N GLY A 83 -16.82 8.90 -36.27
CA GLY A 83 -17.45 7.77 -36.95
C GLY A 83 -18.20 6.87 -35.98
N THR A 84 -18.90 5.90 -36.55
CA THR A 84 -19.57 4.86 -35.76
C THR A 84 -18.58 3.73 -35.49
N VAL A 85 -18.48 3.30 -34.24
CA VAL A 85 -17.64 2.13 -33.88
C VAL A 85 -18.22 0.87 -34.52
N SER A 86 -17.40 0.19 -35.31
CA SER A 86 -17.74 -1.10 -35.87
C SER A 86 -17.50 -2.23 -34.89
N LYS A 87 -16.30 -2.31 -34.33
CA LYS A 87 -15.90 -3.42 -33.45
C LYS A 87 -14.70 -3.08 -32.58
N PHE A 88 -14.71 -3.60 -31.35
CA PHE A 88 -13.53 -3.74 -30.50
C PHE A 88 -12.93 -5.15 -30.67
N TYR A 89 -11.59 -5.24 -30.75
CA TYR A 89 -10.84 -6.50 -30.89
C TYR A 89 -10.23 -6.95 -29.57
N VAL A 90 -10.20 -6.08 -28.58
CA VAL A 90 -9.54 -6.28 -27.28
C VAL A 90 -10.46 -5.94 -26.12
N LYS A 91 -10.09 -6.39 -24.93
CA LYS A 91 -10.70 -6.06 -23.65
C LYS A 91 -9.66 -5.47 -22.71
N ALA A 92 -10.09 -4.81 -21.63
CA ALA A 92 -9.20 -4.44 -20.56
C ALA A 92 -8.50 -5.67 -19.98
N GLY A 93 -7.19 -5.59 -19.79
CA GLY A 93 -6.31 -6.68 -19.39
C GLY A 93 -5.66 -7.46 -20.54
N ASP A 94 -6.08 -7.26 -21.80
CA ASP A 94 -5.49 -7.98 -22.94
C ASP A 94 -4.08 -7.44 -23.27
N LYS A 95 -3.16 -8.34 -23.58
CA LYS A 95 -1.84 -8.01 -24.11
C LYS A 95 -1.92 -7.67 -25.58
N VAL A 96 -1.28 -6.58 -25.97
CA VAL A 96 -1.22 -6.10 -27.34
C VAL A 96 0.21 -5.82 -27.77
N LYS A 97 0.46 -5.92 -29.06
CA LYS A 97 1.73 -5.54 -29.71
C LYS A 97 1.56 -4.23 -30.44
N LYS A 98 2.66 -3.55 -30.67
CA LYS A 98 2.68 -2.38 -31.54
C LYS A 98 2.08 -2.72 -32.91
N GLY A 99 1.07 -1.96 -33.33
CA GLY A 99 0.34 -2.16 -34.56
C GLY A 99 -0.92 -3.02 -34.45
N ASP A 100 -1.15 -3.72 -33.34
CA ASP A 100 -2.38 -4.48 -33.13
C ASP A 100 -3.60 -3.54 -33.13
N VAL A 101 -4.67 -3.96 -33.79
CA VAL A 101 -5.92 -3.17 -33.89
C VAL A 101 -6.70 -3.30 -32.58
N ILE A 102 -7.03 -2.17 -31.99
CA ILE A 102 -7.83 -2.06 -30.76
C ILE A 102 -9.31 -1.94 -31.10
N CYS A 103 -9.64 -1.04 -32.05
CA CYS A 103 -10.99 -0.69 -32.42
C CYS A 103 -11.04 -0.18 -33.86
N ASP A 104 -12.08 -0.55 -34.60
CA ASP A 104 -12.35 -0.01 -35.95
C ASP A 104 -13.62 0.82 -35.96
N LEU A 105 -13.61 1.88 -36.77
CA LEU A 105 -14.82 2.57 -37.22
C LEU A 105 -15.45 1.85 -38.41
N ASP A 106 -16.72 2.13 -38.65
CA ASP A 106 -17.42 1.67 -39.84
C ASP A 106 -16.87 2.38 -41.08
N THR A 107 -16.37 1.61 -42.02
CA THR A 107 -15.75 2.09 -43.28
C THR A 107 -16.61 1.80 -44.51
N TYR A 108 -17.86 1.36 -44.36
CA TYR A 108 -18.68 0.94 -45.50
C TYR A 108 -18.76 2.00 -46.57
N ASP A 109 -19.04 3.25 -46.23
CA ASP A 109 -19.11 4.35 -47.20
C ASP A 109 -17.74 4.69 -47.81
N LEU A 110 -16.66 4.60 -47.04
CA LEU A 110 -15.30 4.80 -47.55
C LEU A 110 -14.87 3.66 -48.52
N ASP A 111 -15.21 2.44 -48.20
CA ASP A 111 -14.92 1.31 -49.05
C ASP A 111 -15.60 1.48 -50.42
N TYR A 112 -16.88 1.87 -50.45
CA TYR A 112 -17.59 2.16 -51.68
C TYR A 112 -16.96 3.33 -52.50
N GLN A 113 -16.59 4.43 -51.80
CA GLN A 113 -15.91 5.56 -52.44
C GLN A 113 -14.55 5.18 -53.01
N ILE A 114 -13.79 4.35 -52.34
CA ILE A 114 -12.49 3.84 -52.79
C ILE A 114 -12.69 3.02 -54.06
N GLU A 115 -13.62 2.08 -54.06
CA GLU A 115 -13.93 1.25 -55.25
C GLU A 115 -14.38 2.14 -56.43
N GLU A 116 -15.28 3.08 -56.23
CA GLU A 116 -15.72 4.03 -57.25
C GLU A 116 -14.55 4.82 -57.83
N LYS A 117 -13.66 5.36 -57.00
CA LYS A 117 -12.47 6.11 -57.43
C LYS A 117 -11.45 5.23 -58.16
N GLN A 118 -11.30 3.99 -57.78
CA GLN A 118 -10.46 3.01 -58.52
C GLN A 118 -10.97 2.83 -59.93
N LEU A 119 -12.29 2.67 -60.15
CA LEU A 119 -12.87 2.54 -61.47
C LEU A 119 -12.71 3.82 -62.29
N TYR A 120 -12.85 5.02 -61.69
CA TYR A 120 -12.57 6.26 -62.39
C TYR A 120 -11.11 6.42 -62.78
N LEU A 121 -10.19 5.99 -61.91
CA LEU A 121 -8.76 6.01 -62.19
C LEU A 121 -8.39 5.03 -63.38
N GLU A 122 -8.96 3.83 -63.38
CA GLU A 122 -8.81 2.89 -64.48
C GLU A 122 -9.31 3.49 -65.82
N LYS A 123 -10.52 4.09 -65.81
CA LYS A 123 -11.08 4.78 -66.96
C LYS A 123 -10.20 5.95 -67.44
N ALA A 124 -9.63 6.73 -66.51
CA ALA A 124 -8.71 7.82 -66.87
C ALA A 124 -7.42 7.31 -67.52
N LYS A 125 -6.85 6.21 -67.00
CA LYS A 125 -5.67 5.55 -67.58
C LYS A 125 -5.94 5.02 -69.01
N LEU A 126 -7.09 4.37 -69.22
CA LEU A 126 -7.51 3.95 -70.55
C LEU A 126 -7.70 5.13 -71.50
N LYS A 127 -8.18 6.28 -71.02
CA LYS A 127 -8.30 7.52 -71.83
C LYS A 127 -6.92 8.01 -72.26
N VAL A 128 -5.90 7.98 -71.43
CA VAL A 128 -4.51 8.31 -71.79
C VAL A 128 -4.04 7.41 -72.93
N ASP A 129 -4.25 6.08 -72.79
CA ASP A 129 -3.83 5.12 -73.83
C ASP A 129 -4.53 5.37 -75.14
N ILE A 130 -5.85 5.63 -75.17
CA ILE A 130 -6.61 5.96 -76.36
C ILE A 130 -6.07 7.24 -77.04
N ILE A 131 -5.76 8.29 -76.30
CA ILE A 131 -5.21 9.54 -76.85
C ILE A 131 -3.84 9.32 -77.42
N TYR A 132 -2.98 8.54 -76.73
CA TYR A 132 -1.62 8.21 -77.17
C TYR A 132 -1.63 7.36 -78.43
N GLU A 133 -2.43 6.29 -78.52
CA GLU A 133 -2.56 5.44 -79.69
C GLU A 133 -3.24 6.11 -80.88
N GLY A 134 -4.19 7.08 -80.56
CA GLY A 134 -4.90 7.84 -81.57
C GLY A 134 -4.08 8.99 -82.19
N GLY A 135 -2.82 9.19 -81.76
CA GLY A 135 -1.94 10.23 -82.27
C GLY A 135 -2.32 11.65 -81.76
N GLY A 136 -2.85 11.74 -80.54
CA GLY A 136 -3.15 13.01 -79.89
C GLY A 136 -1.95 13.92 -79.68
N THR A 137 -2.18 15.19 -79.48
CA THR A 137 -1.12 16.19 -79.21
C THR A 137 -0.52 15.99 -77.83
N GLN A 138 0.74 16.41 -77.64
CA GLN A 138 1.42 16.31 -76.36
C GLN A 138 0.58 17.03 -75.24
N ALA A 139 -0.05 18.16 -75.55
CA ALA A 139 -0.88 18.90 -74.60
C ALA A 139 -2.13 18.10 -74.15
N GLU A 140 -2.73 17.31 -75.07
CA GLU A 140 -3.87 16.43 -74.74
C GLU A 140 -3.45 15.28 -73.88
N ILE A 141 -2.27 14.67 -74.19
CA ILE A 141 -1.65 13.62 -73.37
C ILE A 141 -1.33 14.13 -71.96
N ASP A 142 -0.63 15.27 -71.86
CA ASP A 142 -0.28 15.90 -70.59
C ASP A 142 -1.51 16.22 -69.75
N SER A 143 -2.58 16.75 -70.37
CA SER A 143 -3.84 17.03 -69.68
C SER A 143 -4.50 15.77 -69.15
N ALA A 144 -4.49 14.68 -69.93
CA ALA A 144 -5.04 13.39 -69.49
C ALA A 144 -4.22 12.75 -68.33
N TYR A 145 -2.89 12.93 -68.32
CA TYR A 145 -2.05 12.54 -67.19
C TYR A 145 -2.35 13.33 -65.95
N VAL A 146 -2.64 14.61 -66.05
CA VAL A 146 -3.05 15.42 -64.87
C VAL A 146 -4.39 14.89 -64.30
N ASP A 147 -5.34 14.47 -65.14
CA ASP A 147 -6.59 13.82 -64.67
C ASP A 147 -6.27 12.54 -63.86
N VAL A 148 -5.34 11.72 -64.35
CA VAL A 148 -4.88 10.51 -63.65
C VAL A 148 -4.24 10.84 -62.29
N GLN A 149 -3.31 11.82 -62.24
CA GLN A 149 -2.66 12.25 -61.02
C GLN A 149 -3.64 12.77 -59.99
N LEU A 150 -4.66 13.53 -60.42
CA LEU A 150 -5.70 14.03 -59.53
C LEU A 150 -6.47 12.86 -58.85
N LEU A 151 -6.89 11.89 -59.66
CA LEU A 151 -7.61 10.71 -59.15
C LEU A 151 -6.74 9.82 -58.23
N GLU A 152 -5.43 9.69 -58.55
CA GLU A 152 -4.49 9.00 -57.67
C GLU A 152 -4.35 9.70 -56.29
N LYS A 153 -4.32 11.03 -56.28
CA LYS A 153 -4.27 11.82 -55.01
C LYS A 153 -5.58 11.70 -54.25
N GLU A 154 -6.72 11.71 -54.94
CA GLU A 154 -8.03 11.50 -54.26
C GLU A 154 -8.12 10.09 -53.64
N LEU A 155 -7.66 9.07 -54.38
CA LEU A 155 -7.62 7.68 -53.90
C LEU A 155 -6.69 7.52 -52.71
N GLU A 156 -5.47 8.09 -52.77
CA GLU A 156 -4.51 8.09 -51.68
C GLU A 156 -5.14 8.72 -50.40
N LYS A 157 -5.87 9.82 -50.52
CA LYS A 157 -6.56 10.46 -49.41
C LYS A 157 -7.64 9.56 -48.80
N LEU A 158 -8.45 8.90 -49.60
CA LEU A 158 -9.52 7.99 -49.13
C LEU A 158 -8.91 6.75 -48.42
N GLN A 159 -7.83 6.23 -48.98
CA GLN A 159 -7.10 5.09 -48.38
C GLN A 159 -6.51 5.50 -47.01
N ALA A 160 -5.89 6.67 -46.91
CA ALA A 160 -5.39 7.19 -45.65
C ALA A 160 -6.51 7.37 -44.60
N GLN A 161 -7.68 7.88 -45.04
CA GLN A 161 -8.85 7.99 -44.13
C GLN A 161 -9.33 6.62 -43.68
N LYS A 162 -9.31 5.60 -44.54
CA LYS A 162 -9.65 4.23 -44.16
C LYS A 162 -8.64 3.65 -43.19
N GLU A 163 -7.35 3.90 -43.40
CA GLU A 163 -6.30 3.45 -42.47
C GLU A 163 -6.43 4.14 -41.10
N ASP A 164 -6.71 5.44 -41.06
CA ASP A 164 -6.97 6.22 -39.84
C ASP A 164 -8.27 5.77 -39.13
N SER A 165 -9.15 4.98 -39.77
CA SER A 165 -10.35 4.42 -39.14
C SER A 165 -10.04 3.21 -38.25
N SER A 166 -8.82 2.65 -38.32
CA SER A 166 -8.34 1.58 -37.45
C SER A 166 -7.46 2.14 -36.34
N LEU A 167 -7.94 2.11 -35.11
CA LEU A 167 -7.19 2.54 -33.95
C LEU A 167 -6.23 1.42 -33.53
N LYS A 168 -4.93 1.67 -33.59
CA LYS A 168 -3.87 0.68 -33.34
C LYS A 168 -3.05 1.02 -32.10
N SER A 169 -2.52 0.00 -31.44
CA SER A 169 -1.57 0.19 -30.34
C SER A 169 -0.25 0.79 -30.83
N PRO A 170 0.28 1.86 -30.23
CA PRO A 170 1.57 2.43 -30.59
C PRO A 170 2.75 1.68 -29.99
N ILE A 171 2.52 0.81 -28.99
CA ILE A 171 3.54 0.07 -28.23
C ILE A 171 3.13 -1.38 -27.99
N ASP A 172 4.10 -2.19 -27.59
CA ASP A 172 3.86 -3.48 -26.94
C ASP A 172 3.44 -3.19 -25.48
N GLY A 173 2.33 -3.76 -25.01
CA GLY A 173 1.84 -3.44 -23.68
C GLY A 173 0.56 -4.17 -23.32
N VAL A 174 -0.20 -3.58 -22.41
CA VAL A 174 -1.48 -4.09 -21.93
C VAL A 174 -2.54 -2.99 -22.00
N VAL A 175 -3.73 -3.34 -22.44
CA VAL A 175 -4.89 -2.46 -22.43
C VAL A 175 -5.33 -2.27 -20.97
N SER A 176 -5.03 -1.11 -20.36
CA SER A 176 -5.39 -0.84 -18.97
C SER A 176 -6.85 -0.49 -18.81
N SER A 177 -7.43 0.22 -19.79
CA SER A 177 -8.85 0.57 -19.78
C SER A 177 -9.40 0.72 -21.19
N LEU A 178 -10.70 0.48 -21.31
CA LEU A 178 -11.52 0.85 -22.47
C LEU A 178 -12.59 1.84 -22.02
N SER A 179 -12.95 2.76 -22.91
CA SER A 179 -14.09 3.64 -22.66
C SER A 179 -15.42 2.85 -22.66
N ASP A 180 -16.48 3.47 -22.15
CA ASP A 180 -17.83 2.87 -22.16
C ASP A 180 -18.47 2.81 -23.56
N VAL A 181 -17.76 3.22 -24.62
CA VAL A 181 -18.20 3.20 -26.01
C VAL A 181 -18.37 1.76 -26.50
N ARG A 182 -19.43 1.50 -27.23
CA ARG A 182 -19.80 0.19 -27.75
C ARG A 182 -19.87 0.19 -29.27
N ALA A 183 -19.85 -0.99 -29.87
CA ALA A 183 -20.14 -1.13 -31.28
C ALA A 183 -21.54 -0.54 -31.62
N GLY A 184 -21.61 0.32 -32.63
CA GLY A 184 -22.77 1.09 -33.01
C GLY A 184 -22.83 2.51 -32.45
N ASP A 185 -22.01 2.87 -31.47
CA ASP A 185 -21.96 4.22 -30.91
C ASP A 185 -21.09 5.14 -31.78
N ASN A 186 -21.43 6.43 -31.79
CA ASN A 186 -20.62 7.45 -32.45
C ASN A 186 -19.50 7.95 -31.53
N VAL A 187 -18.32 8.14 -32.09
CA VAL A 187 -17.17 8.73 -31.42
C VAL A 187 -16.77 10.05 -32.09
N ASN A 188 -16.28 10.96 -31.29
CA ASN A 188 -15.81 12.28 -31.71
C ASN A 188 -14.27 12.33 -31.75
N PRO A 189 -13.68 13.25 -32.55
CA PRO A 189 -12.24 13.46 -32.54
C PRO A 189 -11.73 13.81 -31.12
N GLY A 190 -10.63 13.20 -30.70
CA GLY A 190 -10.02 13.39 -29.38
C GLY A 190 -10.73 12.67 -28.24
N GLN A 191 -11.83 11.96 -28.50
CA GLN A 191 -12.48 11.14 -27.47
C GLN A 191 -11.64 9.92 -27.16
N THR A 192 -11.29 9.73 -25.87
CA THR A 192 -10.54 8.54 -25.42
C THR A 192 -11.33 7.27 -25.68
N ILE A 193 -10.70 6.30 -26.33
CA ILE A 193 -11.27 4.98 -26.66
C ILE A 193 -10.64 3.90 -25.78
N ALA A 194 -9.31 3.92 -25.65
CA ALA A 194 -8.56 2.95 -24.87
C ALA A 194 -7.33 3.59 -24.26
N THR A 195 -6.79 2.96 -23.21
CA THR A 195 -5.48 3.29 -22.68
C THR A 195 -4.62 2.04 -22.73
N VAL A 196 -3.41 2.15 -23.30
CA VAL A 196 -2.40 1.09 -23.33
C VAL A 196 -1.21 1.52 -22.49
N ILE A 197 -0.74 0.62 -21.63
CA ILE A 197 0.38 0.86 -20.73
C ILE A 197 1.55 -0.06 -21.08
N ASP A 198 2.76 0.47 -20.93
CA ASP A 198 3.98 -0.33 -20.94
C ASP A 198 4.20 -0.96 -19.57
N THR A 199 4.18 -2.30 -19.53
CA THR A 199 4.36 -3.05 -18.27
C THR A 199 5.82 -3.39 -18.00
N SER A 200 6.74 -3.04 -18.88
CA SER A 200 8.18 -3.24 -18.66
C SER A 200 8.78 -2.23 -17.69
N ALA A 201 8.14 -1.07 -17.52
CA ALA A 201 8.58 0.04 -16.69
C ALA A 201 7.47 0.49 -15.75
N LEU A 202 7.24 -0.30 -14.69
CA LEU A 202 6.31 0.04 -13.60
C LEU A 202 7.06 0.63 -12.42
N TYR A 203 6.46 1.62 -11.78
CA TYR A 203 7.00 2.26 -10.58
C TYR A 203 5.93 2.50 -9.52
N ILE A 204 6.38 2.81 -8.32
CA ILE A 204 5.55 3.20 -7.18
C ILE A 204 6.10 4.51 -6.66
N ALA A 205 5.26 5.53 -6.56
CA ALA A 205 5.56 6.79 -5.90
C ALA A 205 5.09 6.72 -4.45
N ILE A 206 6.00 6.90 -3.51
CA ILE A 206 5.73 6.84 -2.08
C ILE A 206 6.17 8.11 -1.36
N GLN A 207 5.49 8.46 -0.27
CA GLN A 207 5.82 9.59 0.59
C GLN A 207 6.01 9.08 2.03
N PRO A 208 7.19 8.53 2.36
CA PRO A 208 7.47 8.08 3.71
C PRO A 208 7.71 9.26 4.65
N ASP A 209 7.49 9.05 5.96
CA ASP A 209 7.71 10.08 7.00
C ASP A 209 9.17 10.54 7.08
N ASP A 210 10.13 9.67 6.76
CA ASP A 210 11.57 9.96 6.76
C ASP A 210 12.19 9.63 5.40
N LEU A 211 12.35 10.65 4.58
CA LEU A 211 12.96 10.57 3.24
C LEU A 211 14.47 10.28 3.28
N THR A 212 15.14 10.57 4.42
CA THR A 212 16.60 10.46 4.53
C THR A 212 17.11 9.03 4.59
N GLN A 213 16.21 8.07 4.78
CA GLN A 213 16.53 6.64 4.82
C GLN A 213 16.61 6.00 3.42
N TYR A 214 16.28 6.77 2.37
CA TYR A 214 16.23 6.28 1.01
C TYR A 214 17.30 6.94 0.15
N ASP A 215 18.28 6.15 -0.27
CA ASP A 215 19.26 6.55 -1.29
C ASP A 215 18.93 5.88 -2.63
N ILE A 216 19.54 6.38 -3.72
CA ILE A 216 19.49 5.71 -5.02
C ILE A 216 20.05 4.30 -4.88
N ASP A 217 19.48 3.35 -5.62
CA ASP A 217 19.78 1.92 -5.59
C ASP A 217 19.48 1.21 -4.25
N THR A 218 18.79 1.90 -3.31
CA THR A 218 18.29 1.23 -2.11
C THR A 218 17.31 0.14 -2.49
N GLU A 219 17.60 -1.07 -2.03
CA GLU A 219 16.72 -2.22 -2.23
C GLU A 219 15.55 -2.19 -1.26
N VAL A 220 14.35 -2.41 -1.77
CA VAL A 220 13.12 -2.49 -0.99
C VAL A 220 12.31 -3.71 -1.41
N GLN A 221 11.48 -4.22 -0.53
CA GLN A 221 10.50 -5.23 -0.86
C GLN A 221 9.16 -4.54 -1.15
N ILE A 222 8.51 -4.91 -2.23
CA ILE A 222 7.20 -4.42 -2.63
C ILE A 222 6.17 -5.49 -2.33
N ARG A 223 5.12 -5.14 -1.59
CA ARG A 223 4.00 -6.04 -1.31
C ARG A 223 2.74 -5.51 -1.97
N ILE A 224 2.09 -6.36 -2.78
CA ILE A 224 0.80 -6.07 -3.43
C ILE A 224 -0.16 -7.20 -3.06
N GLY A 225 -1.13 -6.91 -2.20
CA GLY A 225 -1.99 -7.95 -1.62
C GLY A 225 -1.19 -8.94 -0.78
N GLU A 226 -1.11 -10.21 -1.24
CA GLU A 226 -0.32 -11.28 -0.60
C GLU A 226 1.01 -11.55 -1.30
N ASP A 227 1.23 -10.96 -2.48
CA ASP A 227 2.43 -11.20 -3.29
C ASP A 227 3.56 -10.21 -2.94
N TYR A 228 4.80 -10.68 -3.07
CA TYR A 228 6.01 -9.92 -2.81
C TYR A 228 6.89 -9.85 -4.05
N TYR A 229 7.44 -8.65 -4.30
CA TYR A 229 8.35 -8.36 -5.40
C TYR A 229 9.56 -7.61 -4.89
N ASP A 230 10.68 -7.73 -5.58
CA ASP A 230 11.86 -6.92 -5.30
C ASP A 230 11.78 -5.58 -6.02
N GLY A 231 12.15 -4.51 -5.35
CA GLY A 231 12.18 -3.18 -5.88
C GLY A 231 13.50 -2.46 -5.60
N VAL A 232 13.73 -1.39 -6.32
CA VAL A 232 14.90 -0.52 -6.14
C VAL A 232 14.48 0.94 -6.26
N VAL A 233 15.01 1.78 -5.39
CA VAL A 233 14.81 3.23 -5.44
C VAL A 233 15.60 3.80 -6.62
N PHE A 234 14.93 4.48 -7.55
CA PHE A 234 15.57 5.08 -8.72
C PHE A 234 15.52 6.60 -8.77
N MET A 235 14.63 7.24 -7.99
CA MET A 235 14.57 8.67 -7.84
C MET A 235 14.25 9.05 -6.40
N THR A 236 14.99 10.05 -5.89
CA THR A 236 14.82 10.63 -4.56
C THR A 236 14.74 12.14 -4.66
N PRO A 237 14.24 12.87 -3.65
CA PRO A 237 14.24 14.34 -3.64
C PRO A 237 15.63 14.96 -3.87
N LYS A 238 16.67 14.33 -3.31
CA LYS A 238 18.05 14.79 -3.49
C LYS A 238 18.49 14.64 -4.94
N LYS A 239 18.30 13.46 -5.54
CA LYS A 239 18.64 13.21 -6.95
C LYS A 239 17.85 14.10 -7.89
N LEU A 240 16.56 14.35 -7.58
CA LEU A 240 15.73 15.27 -8.36
C LEU A 240 16.27 16.70 -8.32
N ALA A 241 16.73 17.18 -7.16
CA ALA A 241 17.34 18.50 -7.04
C ALA A 241 18.63 18.61 -7.87
N ASP A 242 19.53 17.61 -7.77
CA ASP A 242 20.75 17.53 -8.58
C ASP A 242 20.41 17.54 -10.07
N TYR A 243 19.43 16.75 -10.49
CA TYR A 243 18.97 16.67 -11.87
C TYR A 243 18.39 18.01 -12.39
N GLN A 244 17.61 18.72 -11.56
CA GLN A 244 17.08 20.04 -11.92
C GLN A 244 18.16 21.12 -12.02
N GLU A 245 19.27 21.01 -11.26
CA GLU A 245 20.42 21.90 -11.39
C GLU A 245 21.17 21.61 -12.69
N GLU A 246 21.42 20.35 -13.04
CA GLU A 246 22.05 19.94 -14.29
C GLU A 246 21.28 20.42 -15.52
N GLN A 247 19.95 20.36 -15.50
CA GLN A 247 19.09 20.85 -16.60
C GLN A 247 19.15 22.37 -16.81
N LYS A 248 19.43 23.15 -15.77
CA LYS A 248 19.62 24.60 -15.93
C LYS A 248 20.86 24.94 -16.69
N GLU A 249 21.89 24.08 -16.66
CA GLU A 249 23.16 24.26 -17.35
C GLU A 249 23.12 23.71 -18.79
N ASP A 250 22.36 22.65 -19.06
CA ASP A 250 22.25 22.03 -20.39
C ASP A 250 20.80 21.94 -20.88
N HIS A 251 20.41 22.89 -21.75
CA HIS A 251 19.04 23.02 -22.29
C HIS A 251 18.61 21.87 -23.24
N ASN A 252 19.51 20.92 -23.53
CA ASN A 252 19.24 19.81 -24.47
C ASN A 252 18.91 18.48 -23.80
N ASN A 253 18.98 18.40 -22.47
CA ASN A 253 18.70 17.16 -21.74
C ASN A 253 17.24 17.15 -21.29
N VAL A 254 16.35 16.67 -22.16
CA VAL A 254 14.93 16.46 -21.83
C VAL A 254 14.81 15.11 -21.16
N ASP A 255 14.22 15.09 -19.96
CA ASP A 255 13.82 13.81 -19.35
C ASP A 255 12.70 13.17 -20.17
N ASP A 256 13.04 12.07 -20.83
CA ASP A 256 12.12 11.32 -21.70
C ASP A 256 11.27 10.29 -20.92
N THR A 257 11.36 10.27 -19.57
CA THR A 257 10.65 9.28 -18.75
C THR A 257 9.15 9.53 -18.66
N GLY A 258 8.70 10.75 -18.95
CA GLY A 258 7.28 11.12 -18.85
C GLY A 258 6.72 11.16 -17.41
N ILE A 259 7.58 10.99 -16.40
CA ILE A 259 7.17 11.01 -14.98
C ILE A 259 7.25 12.45 -14.45
N ASP A 260 6.14 12.94 -13.89
CA ASP A 260 6.12 14.22 -13.17
C ASP A 260 6.63 14.01 -11.73
N TYR A 261 7.94 14.19 -11.54
CA TYR A 261 8.60 13.97 -10.26
C TYR A 261 8.26 15.07 -9.23
N GLN A 262 7.79 14.63 -8.05
CA GLN A 262 7.48 15.51 -6.93
C GLN A 262 8.65 15.58 -5.93
N ALA A 263 8.87 16.77 -5.35
CA ALA A 263 10.03 17.05 -4.50
C ALA A 263 10.04 16.32 -3.14
N ASP A 264 8.93 15.78 -2.70
CA ASP A 264 8.75 15.08 -1.42
C ASP A 264 8.46 13.57 -1.58
N THR A 265 8.81 13.03 -2.75
CA THR A 265 8.42 11.69 -3.16
C THR A 265 9.64 10.83 -3.50
N ILE A 266 9.61 9.58 -3.03
CA ILE A 266 10.55 8.53 -3.41
C ILE A 266 9.91 7.69 -4.50
N TYR A 267 10.66 7.36 -5.54
CA TYR A 267 10.19 6.54 -6.65
C TYR A 267 10.93 5.21 -6.66
N VAL A 268 10.16 4.13 -6.63
CA VAL A 268 10.63 2.75 -6.57
C VAL A 268 10.23 2.04 -7.85
N ARG A 269 11.18 1.41 -8.53
CA ARG A 269 10.95 0.57 -9.71
C ARG A 269 11.02 -0.90 -9.30
N PHE A 270 10.23 -1.74 -9.95
CA PHE A 270 10.38 -3.19 -9.83
C PHE A 270 11.70 -3.65 -10.44
N LYS A 271 12.40 -4.60 -9.81
CA LYS A 271 13.60 -5.21 -10.38
C LYS A 271 13.27 -6.17 -11.51
N ASP A 272 12.19 -6.92 -11.34
CA ASP A 272 11.66 -7.86 -12.32
C ASP A 272 10.33 -7.34 -12.88
N THR A 273 9.87 -7.95 -13.97
CA THR A 273 8.58 -7.59 -14.58
C THR A 273 7.43 -7.92 -13.64
N ALA A 274 6.72 -6.90 -13.19
CA ALA A 274 5.48 -7.08 -12.42
C ALA A 274 4.30 -7.40 -13.35
N PRO A 275 3.30 -8.16 -12.90
CA PRO A 275 2.09 -8.43 -13.68
C PRO A 275 1.34 -7.14 -14.00
N ALA A 276 0.80 -7.07 -15.23
CA ALA A 276 0.07 -5.89 -15.71
C ALA A 276 -1.15 -5.52 -14.84
N GLU A 277 -1.80 -6.52 -14.27
CA GLU A 277 -2.93 -6.37 -13.36
C GLU A 277 -2.60 -5.65 -12.05
N THR A 278 -1.32 -5.45 -11.74
CA THR A 278 -0.89 -4.69 -10.55
C THR A 278 -1.03 -3.19 -10.74
N VAL A 279 -1.08 -2.69 -11.97
CA VAL A 279 -1.22 -1.25 -12.26
C VAL A 279 -2.53 -0.71 -11.69
N GLY A 280 -2.42 0.40 -10.96
CA GLY A 280 -3.53 1.01 -10.24
C GLY A 280 -3.80 0.40 -8.87
N GLN A 281 -3.15 -0.70 -8.48
CA GLN A 281 -3.27 -1.28 -7.15
C GLN A 281 -2.38 -0.54 -6.14
N LEU A 282 -2.80 -0.60 -4.86
CA LEU A 282 -1.98 -0.13 -3.76
C LEU A 282 -0.86 -1.13 -3.48
N ALA A 283 0.34 -0.61 -3.30
CA ALA A 283 1.54 -1.37 -2.98
C ALA A 283 2.23 -0.80 -1.75
N ASP A 284 2.60 -1.66 -0.83
CA ASP A 284 3.44 -1.29 0.30
C ASP A 284 4.90 -1.51 -0.08
N THR A 285 5.72 -0.49 0.03
CA THR A 285 7.16 -0.61 -0.05
C THR A 285 7.74 -0.77 1.34
N ILE A 286 8.54 -1.80 1.54
CA ILE A 286 9.11 -2.18 2.82
C ILE A 286 10.62 -2.04 2.74
N LEU A 287 11.17 -1.04 3.44
CA LEU A 287 12.59 -0.84 3.62
C LEU A 287 13.02 -1.45 4.95
N VAL A 288 13.87 -2.47 4.93
CA VAL A 288 14.46 -3.07 6.13
C VAL A 288 15.72 -2.30 6.50
N LEU A 289 15.68 -1.58 7.64
CA LEU A 289 16.81 -0.79 8.14
C LEU A 289 17.81 -1.65 8.91
N ASP A 290 17.31 -2.62 9.66
CA ASP A 290 18.13 -3.52 10.48
C ASP A 290 17.33 -4.79 10.82
N SER A 291 18.02 -5.89 11.03
CA SER A 291 17.37 -7.17 11.37
C SER A 291 18.24 -8.04 12.26
N VAL A 292 17.60 -8.81 13.12
CA VAL A 292 18.24 -9.87 13.92
C VAL A 292 17.41 -11.15 13.82
N LYS A 293 18.08 -12.27 13.63
CA LYS A 293 17.44 -13.60 13.53
C LYS A 293 17.63 -14.41 14.81
N ASP A 294 16.66 -15.27 15.11
CA ASP A 294 16.70 -16.22 16.25
C ASP A 294 17.03 -15.54 17.60
N ALA A 295 16.53 -14.31 17.81
CA ALA A 295 16.77 -13.52 19.02
C ALA A 295 15.58 -13.61 19.99
N ILE A 296 15.84 -13.51 21.30
CA ILE A 296 14.77 -13.36 22.29
C ILE A 296 14.17 -11.97 22.13
N VAL A 297 12.90 -11.90 21.74
CA VAL A 297 12.20 -10.63 21.49
C VAL A 297 11.01 -10.52 22.40
N ILE A 298 10.91 -9.39 23.09
CA ILE A 298 9.80 -9.08 24.00
C ILE A 298 9.17 -7.74 23.66
N SER A 299 7.97 -7.51 24.16
CA SER A 299 7.29 -6.23 24.01
C SER A 299 7.98 -5.14 24.84
N ASN A 300 8.10 -3.92 24.28
CA ASN A 300 8.77 -2.78 24.93
C ASN A 300 8.17 -2.42 26.30
N ASN A 301 6.86 -2.63 26.49
CA ASN A 301 6.15 -2.34 27.74
C ASN A 301 6.58 -3.25 28.92
N LEU A 302 7.22 -4.38 28.65
CA LEU A 302 7.72 -5.32 29.67
C LEU A 302 9.10 -4.93 30.20
N ILE A 303 9.83 -4.07 29.50
CA ILE A 303 11.13 -3.58 29.93
C ILE A 303 10.88 -2.36 30.84
N LYS A 304 11.38 -2.46 32.09
CA LYS A 304 11.30 -1.36 33.05
C LYS A 304 12.69 -0.79 33.30
N LYS A 305 12.74 0.47 33.68
CA LYS A 305 13.98 1.13 34.09
C LYS A 305 13.93 1.34 35.60
N VAL A 306 14.83 0.69 36.32
CA VAL A 306 14.98 0.77 37.78
C VAL A 306 16.40 1.22 38.08
N ASP A 307 16.58 2.33 38.78
CA ASP A 307 17.88 2.92 39.12
C ASP A 307 18.86 3.07 37.95
N GLY A 308 18.30 3.38 36.77
CA GLY A 308 19.09 3.54 35.54
C GLY A 308 19.30 2.25 34.74
N THR A 309 19.05 1.09 35.34
CA THR A 309 19.24 -0.24 34.74
C THR A 309 17.93 -0.74 34.11
N LYS A 310 18.02 -1.40 32.95
CA LYS A 310 16.88 -2.06 32.31
C LYS A 310 16.63 -3.42 32.93
N VAL A 311 15.41 -3.66 33.41
CA VAL A 311 15.02 -4.92 34.03
C VAL A 311 13.72 -5.45 33.41
N VAL A 312 13.58 -6.78 33.44
CA VAL A 312 12.35 -7.51 33.13
C VAL A 312 11.95 -8.34 34.32
N TYR A 313 10.67 -8.36 34.67
CA TYR A 313 10.20 -9.20 35.76
C TYR A 313 9.85 -10.59 35.25
N VAL A 314 10.51 -11.59 35.83
CA VAL A 314 10.33 -13.00 35.49
C VAL A 314 9.73 -13.75 36.67
N LEU A 315 8.84 -14.69 36.42
CA LEU A 315 8.29 -15.58 37.43
C LEU A 315 9.22 -16.74 37.65
N LYS A 316 9.91 -16.83 38.81
CA LYS A 316 10.79 -17.93 39.22
C LYS A 316 10.23 -18.60 40.47
N ASN A 317 9.91 -19.88 40.36
CA ASN A 317 9.35 -20.66 41.50
C ASN A 317 8.11 -20.03 42.13
N GLY A 318 7.26 -19.34 41.31
CA GLY A 318 6.07 -18.64 41.77
C GLY A 318 6.31 -17.23 42.33
N GLU A 319 7.56 -16.76 42.36
CA GLU A 319 7.93 -15.43 42.83
C GLU A 319 8.35 -14.50 41.69
N LYS A 320 7.84 -13.25 41.72
CA LYS A 320 8.21 -12.20 40.79
C LYS A 320 9.60 -11.67 41.08
N THR A 321 10.54 -11.92 40.18
CA THR A 321 11.96 -11.55 40.33
C THR A 321 12.36 -10.57 39.24
N ALA A 322 13.02 -9.45 39.56
CA ALA A 322 13.61 -8.54 38.59
C ALA A 322 14.91 -9.12 38.04
N VAL A 323 15.04 -9.22 36.74
CA VAL A 323 16.22 -9.68 36.03
C VAL A 323 16.76 -8.52 35.20
N GLU A 324 18.00 -8.17 35.39
CA GLU A 324 18.70 -7.19 34.54
C GLU A 324 18.89 -7.74 33.13
N VAL A 325 18.62 -6.89 32.14
CA VAL A 325 18.68 -7.26 30.73
C VAL A 325 19.49 -6.28 29.91
N GLU A 326 20.25 -6.82 28.96
CA GLU A 326 20.87 -6.04 27.92
C GLU A 326 20.02 -6.10 26.66
N THR A 327 19.69 -4.94 26.11
CA THR A 327 18.83 -4.83 24.94
C THR A 327 19.64 -4.63 23.66
N GLY A 328 19.17 -5.19 22.57
CA GLY A 328 19.70 -4.98 21.23
C GLY A 328 18.78 -4.14 20.34
N LEU A 329 18.47 -4.67 19.14
CA LEU A 329 17.59 -4.04 18.18
C LEU A 329 16.22 -3.75 18.79
N SER A 330 15.74 -2.53 18.60
CA SER A 330 14.44 -2.09 19.11
C SER A 330 13.59 -1.48 17.99
N THR A 331 12.33 -1.87 17.96
CA THR A 331 11.29 -1.31 17.08
C THR A 331 10.29 -0.51 17.92
N GLY A 332 9.25 0.04 17.28
CA GLY A 332 8.17 0.75 17.99
C GLY A 332 7.44 -0.09 19.05
N SER A 333 7.41 -1.42 18.91
CA SER A 333 6.63 -2.31 19.79
C SER A 333 7.45 -3.39 20.50
N GLN A 334 8.60 -3.74 20.00
CA GLN A 334 9.38 -4.89 20.43
C GLN A 334 10.87 -4.58 20.52
N THR A 335 11.56 -5.30 21.42
CA THR A 335 13.01 -5.15 21.60
C THR A 335 13.66 -6.53 21.74
N GLU A 336 14.79 -6.69 21.11
CA GLU A 336 15.71 -7.80 21.28
C GLU A 336 16.32 -7.76 22.69
N ILE A 337 16.42 -8.91 23.33
CA ILE A 337 17.17 -9.12 24.57
C ILE A 337 18.43 -9.94 24.26
N LYS A 338 19.60 -9.29 24.36
CA LYS A 338 20.89 -9.93 24.11
C LYS A 338 21.34 -10.79 25.26
N SER A 339 21.04 -10.37 26.49
CA SER A 339 21.40 -11.10 27.71
C SER A 339 20.39 -10.84 28.83
N GLY A 340 20.35 -11.75 29.83
CA GLY A 340 19.49 -11.66 31.00
C GLY A 340 18.27 -12.57 30.96
N LEU A 341 17.74 -12.93 29.79
CA LEU A 341 16.63 -13.85 29.60
C LEU A 341 17.07 -15.11 28.84
N LYS A 342 16.33 -16.19 29.06
CA LYS A 342 16.45 -17.45 28.31
C LYS A 342 15.13 -17.76 27.62
N GLU A 343 15.19 -18.50 26.53
CA GLU A 343 14.00 -19.05 25.91
C GLU A 343 13.24 -19.93 26.91
N GLY A 344 11.92 -19.72 27.00
CA GLY A 344 11.08 -20.39 27.95
C GLY A 344 10.84 -19.64 29.26
N ASP A 345 11.60 -18.58 29.58
CA ASP A 345 11.36 -17.77 30.79
C ASP A 345 9.96 -17.17 30.78
N GLU A 346 9.26 -17.21 31.90
CA GLU A 346 7.93 -16.64 32.09
C GLU A 346 8.04 -15.18 32.54
N ILE A 347 7.72 -14.25 31.64
CA ILE A 347 7.78 -12.82 31.88
C ILE A 347 6.46 -12.33 32.43
N VAL A 348 6.48 -11.64 33.56
CA VAL A 348 5.32 -11.10 34.25
C VAL A 348 4.79 -9.87 33.50
N ILE A 349 3.52 -9.94 33.09
CA ILE A 349 2.83 -8.83 32.41
C ILE A 349 2.19 -7.90 33.45
N ARG A 350 1.59 -8.51 34.50
CA ARG A 350 0.82 -7.81 35.52
C ARG A 350 0.93 -8.52 36.85
#